data_3a19703e5f8fd295091fc932493bd5a3
#
_entry.id   3a19703e5f8fd295091fc932493bd5a3
#
_cell.length_a   1.000
_cell.length_b   1.000
_cell.length_c   1.000
_cell.angle_alpha   90.00
_cell.angle_beta   90.00
_cell.angle_gamma   90.00
#
_symmetry.space_group_name_H-M   'P 1'
#
loop_
_entity.id
_entity.type
_entity.pdbx_description
1 polymer ?
#
loop_
_entity_poly.entity_id
_entity_poly.type
_entity_poly.pdbx_seq_one_letter_code
_entity_poly.pdbx_strand_id
1 'polypeptide(L)'
;TWNAKEIWHSGKELHDSFPYMADDTGGGAIGWAADNRMVFASEQDGWQHLYSMSADGAGAAKLLTPGNCEVEQWSFASAAQTILYNSNCNDVDRRHLWSVSAGGDAPQQLSSGAGIEWSPAAVATTDSFVYLGSDALHAARPFVRRVADSRSTGQPFAGETWPEGFPTNRLVTPEQVVFKSADGFDIHGQLFLPKDLRPGEKRPGILFFHGGPMRQMLLGWHYMYYYSNSYAMNQYLASRGYVVLAANYRSGIGYGRAFREAPGRAGRGASEYQDVVAAGKYLQSRADINPARIGLWGGSYGGFLTALGLARNSDLFAAGVDLHGVHDWPTDNWDGKNISPELTKLAHDSSPVTAVDSWKSPVLFVHGDDDRNVYFAQTVDLVARLRARNVHIEQLIFPDEIHDFLLHRSWLKAYHAASDFFDRTLTVQPAP
;
A
#
# COMPACT_ATOMS: atom_id res chain seq x y z
N THR A 1 21.62 -42.87 -3.79
CA THR A 1 20.44 -42.43 -4.57
C THR A 1 19.49 -41.76 -3.62
N TRP A 2 19.15 -40.52 -3.89
CA TRP A 2 18.13 -39.78 -3.13
C TRP A 2 16.77 -40.22 -3.68
N ASN A 3 15.87 -40.65 -2.79
CA ASN A 3 14.47 -40.92 -3.15
C ASN A 3 13.66 -39.69 -2.76
N ALA A 4 13.05 -39.03 -3.73
CA ALA A 4 12.10 -37.94 -3.51
C ALA A 4 10.68 -38.53 -3.37
N LYS A 5 9.93 -37.99 -2.39
CA LYS A 5 8.51 -38.26 -2.19
C LYS A 5 7.78 -36.93 -2.17
N GLU A 6 6.75 -36.80 -2.99
CA GLU A 6 5.83 -35.67 -2.87
C GLU A 6 5.00 -35.82 -1.58
N ILE A 7 4.99 -34.81 -0.76
CA ILE A 7 4.25 -34.78 0.52
C ILE A 7 3.07 -33.82 0.49
N TRP A 8 3.12 -32.83 -0.39
CA TRP A 8 2.07 -31.85 -0.60
C TRP A 8 2.25 -31.18 -1.97
N HIS A 9 1.18 -30.75 -2.56
CA HIS A 9 1.14 -29.87 -3.72
C HIS A 9 -0.01 -28.86 -3.57
N SER A 10 0.10 -27.72 -4.21
CA SER A 10 -1.01 -26.76 -4.34
C SER A 10 -2.16 -27.35 -5.17
N GLY A 11 -3.34 -26.73 -5.13
CA GLY A 11 -4.44 -27.05 -6.01
C GLY A 11 -4.09 -26.86 -7.50
N LYS A 12 -5.04 -27.11 -8.37
CA LYS A 12 -4.84 -27.03 -9.83
C LYS A 12 -4.82 -25.58 -10.35
N GLU A 13 -5.38 -24.67 -9.61
CA GLU A 13 -5.43 -23.27 -9.98
C GLU A 13 -4.09 -22.58 -9.63
N LEU A 14 -3.62 -21.71 -10.49
CA LEU A 14 -2.39 -20.95 -10.27
C LEU A 14 -2.42 -20.18 -8.95
N HIS A 15 -3.62 -19.77 -8.53
CA HIS A 15 -3.87 -19.02 -7.29
C HIS A 15 -3.75 -19.86 -6.01
N ASP A 16 -3.72 -21.18 -6.10
CA ASP A 16 -3.53 -22.09 -4.97
C ASP A 16 -2.03 -22.31 -4.66
N SER A 17 -1.14 -21.73 -5.45
CA SER A 17 0.30 -21.77 -5.22
C SER A 17 0.68 -20.98 -3.97
N PHE A 18 1.97 -20.97 -3.62
CA PHE A 18 2.46 -20.10 -2.56
C PHE A 18 2.04 -18.65 -2.81
N PRO A 19 1.49 -17.97 -1.80
CA PRO A 19 1.09 -16.60 -1.94
C PRO A 19 2.30 -15.73 -2.31
N TYR A 20 2.03 -14.64 -3.03
CA TYR A 20 3.01 -13.59 -3.19
C TYR A 20 3.32 -13.01 -1.80
N MET A 21 4.38 -13.48 -1.21
CA MET A 21 4.98 -12.86 -0.03
C MET A 21 5.67 -11.61 -0.54
N ALA A 22 5.25 -10.44 -0.06
CA ALA A 22 5.88 -9.19 -0.47
C ALA A 22 7.40 -9.30 -0.26
N ASP A 23 8.17 -9.15 -1.32
CA ASP A 23 9.62 -9.41 -1.35
C ASP A 23 10.42 -8.69 -0.26
N ASP A 24 9.89 -7.58 0.24
CA ASP A 24 10.53 -6.74 1.25
C ASP A 24 10.38 -7.25 2.70
N THR A 25 9.63 -8.33 2.92
CA THR A 25 9.28 -8.77 4.28
C THR A 25 10.13 -9.89 4.83
N GLY A 26 10.97 -10.52 4.00
CA GLY A 26 11.94 -11.53 4.44
C GLY A 26 11.34 -12.83 5.00
N GLY A 27 10.01 -12.99 4.92
CA GLY A 27 9.33 -14.21 5.34
C GLY A 27 9.44 -15.29 4.28
N GLY A 28 10.16 -16.39 4.54
CA GLY A 28 10.14 -17.54 3.64
C GLY A 28 8.75 -18.16 3.55
N ALA A 29 8.34 -18.61 2.36
CA ALA A 29 7.06 -19.28 2.19
C ALA A 29 6.98 -20.64 2.94
N ILE A 30 8.13 -21.23 3.31
CA ILE A 30 8.25 -22.53 3.98
C ILE A 30 9.26 -22.44 5.12
N GLY A 31 8.96 -23.09 6.24
CA GLY A 31 9.86 -23.21 7.37
C GLY A 31 9.72 -24.55 8.08
N TRP A 32 10.76 -24.94 8.84
CA TRP A 32 10.81 -26.20 9.59
C TRP A 32 10.59 -25.92 11.06
N ALA A 33 9.54 -26.51 11.59
CA ALA A 33 9.22 -26.47 13.03
C ALA A 33 9.78 -27.70 13.75
N ALA A 34 9.70 -27.68 15.08
CA ALA A 34 9.97 -28.86 15.90
C ALA A 34 9.02 -30.02 15.55
N ASP A 35 9.31 -31.20 16.10
CA ASP A 35 8.51 -32.42 15.93
C ASP A 35 8.32 -32.84 14.46
N ASN A 36 9.35 -32.62 13.65
CA ASN A 36 9.36 -32.97 12.22
C ASN A 36 8.19 -32.38 11.44
N ARG A 37 7.86 -31.13 11.70
CA ARG A 37 6.78 -30.42 11.03
C ARG A 37 7.29 -29.38 10.02
N MET A 38 6.60 -29.28 8.91
CA MET A 38 6.74 -28.21 7.94
C MET A 38 5.62 -27.18 8.15
N VAL A 39 5.97 -25.91 8.18
CA VAL A 39 5.03 -24.78 8.18
C VAL A 39 5.17 -24.03 6.88
N PHE A 40 4.07 -23.67 6.26
CA PHE A 40 4.07 -22.97 4.98
C PHE A 40 2.89 -22.00 4.87
N ALA A 41 3.07 -20.95 4.07
CA ALA A 41 2.01 -20.01 3.74
C ALA A 41 1.19 -20.53 2.55
N SER A 42 -0.13 -20.36 2.58
CA SER A 42 -1.03 -20.72 1.47
C SER A 42 -2.28 -19.85 1.49
N GLU A 43 -2.86 -19.64 0.32
CA GLU A 43 -4.12 -18.90 0.12
C GLU A 43 -5.27 -19.82 -0.34
N GLN A 44 -5.17 -21.11 -0.11
CA GLN A 44 -6.15 -22.10 -0.61
C GLN A 44 -7.58 -21.87 -0.12
N ASP A 45 -7.77 -21.13 0.97
CA ASP A 45 -9.08 -20.72 1.52
C ASP A 45 -9.48 -19.28 1.19
N GLY A 46 -8.69 -18.59 0.34
CA GLY A 46 -8.95 -17.22 -0.09
C GLY A 46 -8.27 -16.13 0.76
N TRP A 47 -7.51 -16.53 1.78
CA TRP A 47 -6.75 -15.65 2.66
C TRP A 47 -5.32 -16.17 2.82
N GLN A 48 -4.36 -15.28 3.02
CA GLN A 48 -2.97 -15.66 3.25
C GLN A 48 -2.80 -16.17 4.68
N HIS A 49 -2.78 -17.49 4.84
CA HIS A 49 -2.68 -18.16 6.13
C HIS A 49 -1.44 -19.04 6.25
N LEU A 50 -1.09 -19.39 7.49
CA LEU A 50 -0.09 -20.41 7.79
C LEU A 50 -0.77 -21.76 7.96
N TYR A 51 -0.14 -22.78 7.38
CA TYR A 51 -0.50 -24.18 7.48
C TYR A 51 0.68 -24.99 8.03
N SER A 52 0.38 -26.11 8.68
CA SER A 52 1.38 -27.01 9.21
C SER A 52 1.04 -28.47 8.85
N MET A 53 2.06 -29.23 8.49
CA MET A 53 1.91 -30.67 8.23
C MET A 53 3.14 -31.43 8.71
N SER A 54 3.01 -32.76 8.87
CA SER A 54 4.15 -33.62 9.13
C SER A 54 5.10 -33.69 7.92
N ALA A 55 6.39 -33.59 8.14
CA ALA A 55 7.39 -33.62 7.09
C ALA A 55 7.56 -35.01 6.44
N ASP A 56 6.99 -36.07 7.01
CA ASP A 56 6.88 -37.39 6.38
C ASP A 56 5.68 -37.56 5.44
N GLY A 57 4.82 -36.53 5.38
CA GLY A 57 3.59 -36.49 4.60
C GLY A 57 2.43 -37.25 5.26
N ALA A 58 2.50 -37.53 6.55
CA ALA A 58 1.40 -38.15 7.28
C ALA A 58 0.30 -37.10 7.62
N GLY A 59 -0.92 -37.42 7.20
CA GLY A 59 -2.09 -36.57 7.46
C GLY A 59 -2.22 -35.36 6.53
N ALA A 60 -3.31 -34.61 6.70
CA ALA A 60 -3.59 -33.38 5.95
C ALA A 60 -2.89 -32.18 6.57
N ALA A 61 -2.63 -31.17 5.75
CA ALA A 61 -2.18 -29.87 6.24
C ALA A 61 -3.24 -29.24 7.14
N LYS A 62 -2.83 -28.76 8.30
CA LYS A 62 -3.69 -28.10 9.30
C LYS A 62 -3.57 -26.59 9.18
N LEU A 63 -4.68 -25.90 9.06
CA LEU A 63 -4.76 -24.45 9.12
C LEU A 63 -4.40 -23.96 10.53
N LEU A 64 -3.41 -23.08 10.63
CA LEU A 64 -2.92 -22.55 11.90
C LEU A 64 -3.53 -21.20 12.26
N THR A 65 -3.84 -20.36 11.28
CA THR A 65 -4.22 -18.94 11.47
C THR A 65 -5.54 -18.62 10.79
N PRO A 66 -6.66 -19.25 11.24
CA PRO A 66 -7.97 -19.10 10.59
C PRO A 66 -8.55 -17.70 10.78
N GLY A 67 -9.40 -17.27 9.83
CA GLY A 67 -10.14 -16.01 9.92
C GLY A 67 -10.19 -15.28 8.57
N ASN A 68 -11.00 -14.21 8.51
CA ASN A 68 -11.02 -13.31 7.36
C ASN A 68 -9.91 -12.25 7.51
N CYS A 69 -8.67 -12.68 7.47
CA CYS A 69 -7.49 -11.87 7.72
C CYS A 69 -6.25 -12.53 7.12
N GLU A 70 -5.16 -11.78 6.99
CA GLU A 70 -3.94 -12.23 6.35
C GLU A 70 -2.76 -12.22 7.33
N VAL A 71 -1.87 -13.21 7.19
CA VAL A 71 -0.54 -13.22 7.80
C VAL A 71 0.43 -12.64 6.79
N GLU A 72 1.31 -11.72 7.21
CA GLU A 72 2.32 -11.17 6.31
C GLU A 72 3.73 -11.67 6.62
N GLN A 73 4.15 -11.56 7.87
CA GLN A 73 5.50 -11.91 8.28
C GLN A 73 5.44 -12.86 9.47
N TRP A 74 6.32 -13.82 9.47
CA TRP A 74 6.37 -14.80 10.54
C TRP A 74 7.77 -15.32 10.79
N SER A 75 8.01 -15.79 12.00
CA SER A 75 9.26 -16.43 12.43
C SER A 75 8.99 -17.49 13.48
N PHE A 76 9.95 -18.39 13.68
CA PHE A 76 9.87 -19.33 14.79
C PHE A 76 10.41 -18.71 16.07
N ALA A 77 9.72 -18.93 17.18
CA ALA A 77 10.27 -18.71 18.51
C ALA A 77 11.33 -19.78 18.84
N SER A 78 12.06 -19.57 19.94
CA SER A 78 13.06 -20.52 20.42
C SER A 78 12.47 -21.93 20.53
N ALA A 79 13.24 -22.94 20.13
CA ALA A 79 12.83 -24.34 19.98
C ALA A 79 11.84 -24.64 18.85
N ALA A 80 11.51 -23.69 17.99
CA ALA A 80 10.66 -23.85 16.78
C ALA A 80 9.29 -24.56 17.00
N GLN A 81 8.74 -24.46 18.21
CA GLN A 81 7.40 -24.99 18.54
C GLN A 81 6.32 -23.91 18.39
N THR A 82 6.68 -22.66 18.62
CA THR A 82 5.78 -21.51 18.51
C THR A 82 6.17 -20.64 17.31
N ILE A 83 5.19 -20.21 16.58
CA ILE A 83 5.31 -19.27 15.47
C ILE A 83 4.85 -17.91 15.97
N LEU A 84 5.69 -16.90 15.79
CA LEU A 84 5.35 -15.49 15.95
C LEU A 84 5.02 -14.91 14.59
N TYR A 85 3.95 -14.14 14.48
CA TYR A 85 3.56 -13.54 13.21
C TYR A 85 2.84 -12.22 13.41
N ASN A 86 2.76 -11.41 12.36
CA ASN A 86 1.85 -10.27 12.30
C ASN A 86 0.69 -10.56 11.36
N SER A 87 -0.46 -10.01 11.73
CA SER A 87 -1.70 -10.18 10.98
C SER A 87 -2.62 -8.99 11.18
N ASN A 88 -3.55 -8.80 10.23
CA ASN A 88 -4.65 -7.85 10.33
C ASN A 88 -5.93 -8.45 10.90
N CYS A 89 -5.86 -9.62 11.53
CA CYS A 89 -6.97 -10.21 12.27
C CYS A 89 -7.49 -9.24 13.34
N ASN A 90 -8.80 -9.07 13.41
CA ASN A 90 -9.52 -8.16 14.32
C ASN A 90 -9.32 -6.65 14.08
N ASP A 91 -8.38 -6.25 13.20
CA ASP A 91 -8.19 -4.85 12.78
C ASP A 91 -7.61 -4.82 11.37
N VAL A 92 -8.48 -4.80 10.36
CA VAL A 92 -8.12 -4.98 8.96
C VAL A 92 -7.16 -3.90 8.44
N ASP A 93 -7.17 -2.70 9.01
CA ASP A 93 -6.37 -1.56 8.58
C ASP A 93 -5.13 -1.30 9.45
N ARG A 94 -4.79 -2.29 10.32
CA ARG A 94 -3.53 -2.33 11.08
C ARG A 94 -2.88 -3.71 11.02
N ARG A 95 -1.75 -3.86 11.66
CA ARG A 95 -1.07 -5.14 11.88
C ARG A 95 -0.81 -5.30 13.36
N HIS A 96 -1.14 -6.46 13.89
CA HIS A 96 -0.88 -6.83 15.27
C HIS A 96 -0.08 -8.12 15.35
N LEU A 97 0.62 -8.29 16.46
CA LEU A 97 1.41 -9.49 16.74
C LEU A 97 0.55 -10.59 17.30
N TRP A 98 0.84 -11.79 16.86
CA TRP A 98 0.17 -13.03 17.22
C TRP A 98 1.18 -14.14 17.45
N SER A 99 0.76 -15.18 18.14
CA SER A 99 1.50 -16.44 18.25
C SER A 99 0.55 -17.62 18.03
N VAL A 100 1.12 -18.72 17.51
CA VAL A 100 0.42 -19.99 17.37
C VAL A 100 1.41 -21.14 17.51
N SER A 101 0.97 -22.28 18.06
CA SER A 101 1.76 -23.51 18.09
C SER A 101 1.84 -24.12 16.67
N ALA A 102 3.01 -24.61 16.28
CA ALA A 102 3.17 -25.39 15.06
C ALA A 102 2.33 -26.69 15.07
N GLY A 103 1.92 -27.18 16.24
CA GLY A 103 0.97 -28.27 16.42
C GLY A 103 -0.49 -27.87 16.17
N GLY A 104 -0.81 -26.57 16.13
CA GLY A 104 -2.10 -26.02 15.74
C GLY A 104 -3.08 -25.84 16.92
N ASP A 105 -2.62 -25.29 18.01
CA ASP A 105 -3.49 -24.75 19.05
C ASP A 105 -4.17 -23.45 18.57
N ALA A 106 -5.12 -22.92 19.34
CA ALA A 106 -5.75 -21.65 19.00
C ALA A 106 -4.75 -20.50 18.98
N PRO A 107 -4.75 -19.62 17.94
CA PRO A 107 -3.91 -18.45 17.89
C PRO A 107 -4.14 -17.51 19.06
N GLN A 108 -3.08 -16.89 19.55
CA GLN A 108 -3.11 -15.91 20.64
C GLN A 108 -2.69 -14.54 20.13
N GLN A 109 -3.53 -13.53 20.31
CA GLN A 109 -3.18 -12.16 20.01
C GLN A 109 -2.22 -11.62 21.07
N LEU A 110 -1.08 -11.09 20.64
CA LEU A 110 -0.04 -10.57 21.53
C LEU A 110 -0.10 -9.05 21.64
N SER A 111 -0.54 -8.33 20.61
CA SER A 111 -0.69 -6.87 20.63
C SER A 111 -2.02 -6.43 20.09
N SER A 112 -2.47 -5.22 20.42
CA SER A 112 -3.74 -4.62 20.00
C SER A 112 -3.69 -3.11 20.19
N GLY A 113 -4.73 -2.40 19.75
CA GLY A 113 -4.88 -0.96 19.93
C GLY A 113 -4.48 -0.15 18.71
N ALA A 114 -3.96 1.05 18.89
CA ALA A 114 -3.68 1.99 17.79
C ALA A 114 -2.30 1.80 17.12
N GLY A 115 -1.50 0.86 17.61
CA GLY A 115 -0.19 0.53 17.07
C GLY A 115 -0.27 -0.30 15.79
N ILE A 116 0.85 -0.35 15.09
CA ILE A 116 1.11 -1.22 13.94
C ILE A 116 2.40 -1.94 14.24
N GLU A 117 2.37 -3.27 14.36
CA GLU A 117 3.51 -4.09 14.75
C GLU A 117 3.80 -5.15 13.69
N TRP A 118 5.08 -5.33 13.37
CA TRP A 118 5.50 -6.26 12.32
C TRP A 118 6.91 -6.83 12.56
N SER A 119 7.33 -7.77 11.72
CA SER A 119 8.64 -8.45 11.75
C SER A 119 9.00 -9.02 13.12
N PRO A 120 8.14 -9.81 13.77
CA PRO A 120 8.51 -10.42 15.03
C PRO A 120 9.65 -11.43 14.84
N ALA A 121 10.68 -11.33 15.68
CA ALA A 121 11.83 -12.23 15.67
C ALA A 121 12.22 -12.66 17.10
N ALA A 122 12.35 -13.96 17.32
CA ALA A 122 12.73 -14.48 18.63
C ALA A 122 14.19 -14.16 18.96
N VAL A 123 14.47 -13.87 20.22
CA VAL A 123 15.82 -13.75 20.74
C VAL A 123 16.28 -15.15 21.20
N ALA A 124 17.24 -15.73 20.50
CA ALA A 124 17.58 -17.15 20.46
C ALA A 124 17.77 -17.88 21.80
N THR A 125 18.03 -17.19 22.92
CA THR A 125 18.33 -17.79 24.23
C THR A 125 17.39 -17.35 25.35
N THR A 126 16.30 -16.64 25.00
CA THR A 126 15.38 -16.04 25.99
C THR A 126 13.93 -16.26 25.62
N ASP A 127 13.00 -16.08 26.56
CA ASP A 127 11.56 -15.99 26.29
C ASP A 127 11.17 -14.65 25.68
N SER A 128 12.11 -13.94 25.05
CA SER A 128 11.86 -12.62 24.50
C SER A 128 11.85 -12.65 22.97
N PHE A 129 11.13 -11.73 22.38
CA PHE A 129 11.18 -11.44 20.97
C PHE A 129 11.29 -9.93 20.75
N VAL A 130 11.82 -9.57 19.60
CA VAL A 130 11.89 -8.20 19.11
C VAL A 130 10.92 -8.03 17.95
N TYR A 131 10.46 -6.81 17.74
CA TYR A 131 9.61 -6.46 16.60
C TYR A 131 9.77 -4.98 16.25
N LEU A 132 9.32 -4.60 15.08
CA LEU A 132 9.18 -3.19 14.69
C LEU A 132 7.77 -2.73 14.99
N GLY A 133 7.62 -1.49 15.42
CA GLY A 133 6.32 -0.91 15.72
C GLY A 133 6.26 0.57 15.37
N SER A 134 5.08 1.02 14.98
CA SER A 134 4.73 2.41 14.71
C SER A 134 3.31 2.72 15.18
N ASP A 135 2.90 3.98 15.07
CA ASP A 135 1.52 4.40 15.22
C ASP A 135 1.22 5.61 14.32
N ALA A 136 0.12 6.29 14.52
CA ALA A 136 -0.25 7.45 13.72
C ALA A 136 0.71 8.63 13.85
N LEU A 137 1.35 8.78 15.01
CA LEU A 137 2.17 9.96 15.35
C LEU A 137 3.68 9.64 15.42
N HIS A 138 4.03 8.35 15.41
CA HIS A 138 5.39 7.90 15.62
C HIS A 138 5.81 6.92 14.52
N ALA A 139 6.90 7.23 13.83
CA ALA A 139 7.49 6.35 12.83
C ALA A 139 8.04 5.06 13.44
N ALA A 140 8.42 4.12 12.59
CA ALA A 140 8.92 2.80 12.98
C ALA A 140 10.12 2.85 13.93
N ARG A 141 10.08 2.02 14.97
CA ARG A 141 11.21 1.76 15.88
C ARG A 141 11.17 0.34 16.41
N PRO A 142 12.31 -0.20 16.88
CA PRO A 142 12.36 -1.53 17.45
C PRO A 142 11.84 -1.57 18.88
N PHE A 143 11.17 -2.68 19.20
CA PHE A 143 10.68 -3.00 20.54
C PHE A 143 11.17 -4.38 20.97
N VAL A 144 11.25 -4.59 22.28
CA VAL A 144 11.50 -5.90 22.90
C VAL A 144 10.36 -6.26 23.84
N ARG A 145 9.96 -7.52 23.85
CA ARG A 145 8.90 -8.05 24.71
C ARG A 145 9.17 -9.51 25.09
N ARG A 146 8.68 -9.93 26.28
CA ARG A 146 8.65 -11.36 26.65
C ARG A 146 7.39 -12.04 26.09
N VAL A 147 7.54 -13.29 25.65
CA VAL A 147 6.42 -14.08 25.12
C VAL A 147 5.33 -14.28 26.20
N ALA A 148 5.74 -14.55 27.43
CA ALA A 148 4.85 -14.77 28.57
C ALA A 148 4.10 -13.50 29.03
N ASP A 149 4.51 -12.32 28.60
CA ASP A 149 3.96 -11.04 29.05
C ASP A 149 2.83 -10.57 28.14
N SER A 150 1.71 -11.27 28.17
CA SER A 150 0.57 -11.07 27.26
C SER A 150 -0.14 -9.72 27.40
N ARG A 151 0.21 -8.89 28.38
CA ARG A 151 -0.49 -7.63 28.69
C ARG A 151 0.38 -6.38 28.58
N SER A 152 1.70 -6.49 28.40
CA SER A 152 2.56 -5.32 28.26
C SER A 152 2.70 -4.88 26.81
N THR A 153 2.59 -3.59 26.57
CA THR A 153 3.19 -2.98 25.38
C THR A 153 4.70 -3.22 25.45
N GLY A 154 5.31 -3.67 24.35
CA GLY A 154 6.76 -3.88 24.32
C GLY A 154 7.52 -2.62 24.74
N GLN A 155 8.72 -2.81 25.26
CA GLN A 155 9.59 -1.71 25.65
C GLN A 155 10.39 -1.26 24.41
N PRO A 156 10.47 0.06 24.11
CA PRO A 156 11.34 0.55 23.05
C PRO A 156 12.80 0.14 23.31
N PHE A 157 13.45 -0.43 22.32
CA PHE A 157 14.82 -0.93 22.47
C PHE A 157 15.85 0.18 22.72
N ALA A 158 15.65 1.37 22.13
CA ALA A 158 16.58 2.50 22.18
C ALA A 158 16.09 3.68 23.05
N GLY A 159 15.17 3.43 23.99
CA GLY A 159 14.57 4.46 24.81
C GLY A 159 13.34 5.11 24.17
N GLU A 160 12.71 6.05 24.89
CA GLU A 160 11.42 6.65 24.48
C GLU A 160 11.55 8.00 23.76
N THR A 161 12.77 8.52 23.63
CA THR A 161 12.98 9.87 23.10
C THR A 161 12.95 9.88 21.57
N TRP A 162 12.20 10.83 21.02
CA TRP A 162 12.23 11.20 19.61
C TRP A 162 13.30 12.26 19.34
N PRO A 163 13.83 12.34 18.12
CA PRO A 163 14.73 13.43 17.76
C PRO A 163 14.11 14.79 18.08
N GLU A 164 14.92 15.70 18.62
CA GLU A 164 14.49 17.07 18.82
C GLU A 164 14.00 17.66 17.49
N GLY A 165 12.83 18.31 17.50
CA GLY A 165 12.22 18.86 16.29
C GLY A 165 11.34 17.89 15.49
N PHE A 166 11.21 16.62 15.88
CA PHE A 166 10.21 15.75 15.26
C PHE A 166 8.80 16.29 15.50
N PRO A 167 7.99 16.53 14.43
CA PRO A 167 6.80 17.37 14.51
C PRO A 167 5.55 16.63 15.04
N THR A 168 5.66 15.80 16.09
CA THR A 168 4.56 15.02 16.66
C THR A 168 3.31 15.87 16.93
N ASN A 169 3.50 17.11 17.38
CA ASN A 169 2.40 18.04 17.68
C ASN A 169 1.66 18.56 16.42
N ARG A 170 2.22 18.39 15.23
CA ARG A 170 1.61 18.77 13.95
C ARG A 170 0.91 17.61 13.26
N LEU A 171 1.29 16.38 13.60
CA LEU A 171 0.71 15.18 12.99
C LEU A 171 -0.74 14.97 13.46
N VAL A 172 -1.56 14.37 12.60
CA VAL A 172 -2.94 14.00 12.89
C VAL A 172 -3.10 12.47 12.94
N THR A 173 -4.03 11.99 13.74
CA THR A 173 -4.44 10.58 13.71
C THR A 173 -5.45 10.43 12.58
N PRO A 174 -5.16 9.64 11.53
CA PRO A 174 -6.11 9.44 10.45
C PRO A 174 -7.34 8.65 10.93
N GLU A 175 -8.50 9.01 10.40
CA GLU A 175 -9.75 8.28 10.62
C GLU A 175 -9.89 7.15 9.60
N GLN A 176 -10.34 5.99 10.05
CA GLN A 176 -10.76 4.92 9.15
C GLN A 176 -12.07 5.31 8.47
N VAL A 177 -12.11 5.22 7.16
CA VAL A 177 -13.34 5.39 6.38
C VAL A 177 -13.53 4.21 5.45
N VAL A 178 -14.80 3.84 5.23
CA VAL A 178 -15.17 2.79 4.28
C VAL A 178 -16.29 3.33 3.39
N PHE A 179 -16.14 3.15 2.08
CA PHE A 179 -17.15 3.54 1.09
C PHE A 179 -17.27 2.47 0.02
N LYS A 180 -18.38 2.46 -0.70
CA LYS A 180 -18.64 1.48 -1.75
C LYS A 180 -18.13 1.92 -3.10
N SER A 181 -17.45 1.01 -3.80
CA SER A 181 -17.24 1.10 -5.23
C SER A 181 -18.53 0.83 -6.01
N ALA A 182 -18.58 1.20 -7.28
CA ALA A 182 -19.78 1.07 -8.09
C ALA A 182 -20.29 -0.38 -8.25
N ASP A 183 -19.40 -1.34 -8.17
CA ASP A 183 -19.67 -2.78 -8.26
C ASP A 183 -19.77 -3.47 -6.89
N GLY A 184 -19.78 -2.69 -5.79
CA GLY A 184 -20.11 -3.16 -4.45
C GLY A 184 -18.93 -3.51 -3.54
N PHE A 185 -17.67 -3.41 -4.01
CA PHE A 185 -16.52 -3.58 -3.13
C PHE A 185 -16.50 -2.54 -2.01
N ASP A 186 -16.15 -2.95 -0.81
CA ASP A 186 -15.81 -2.04 0.30
C ASP A 186 -14.39 -1.53 0.08
N ILE A 187 -14.27 -0.20 -0.05
CA ILE A 187 -12.99 0.47 -0.21
C ILE A 187 -12.63 1.17 1.09
N HIS A 188 -11.57 0.72 1.70
CA HIS A 188 -11.05 1.28 2.95
C HIS A 188 -10.13 2.46 2.66
N GLY A 189 -10.10 3.44 3.54
CA GLY A 189 -9.22 4.60 3.42
C GLY A 189 -8.83 5.20 4.76
N GLN A 190 -7.75 5.96 4.72
CA GLN A 190 -7.24 6.76 5.82
C GLN A 190 -7.56 8.21 5.53
N LEU A 191 -8.39 8.83 6.34
CA LEU A 191 -8.78 10.23 6.20
C LEU A 191 -8.00 11.09 7.19
N PHE A 192 -7.18 11.99 6.66
CA PHE A 192 -6.41 12.96 7.43
C PHE A 192 -7.16 14.30 7.43
N LEU A 193 -7.62 14.74 8.59
CA LEU A 193 -8.30 16.02 8.76
C LEU A 193 -7.34 17.07 9.33
N PRO A 194 -7.27 18.28 8.74
CA PRO A 194 -6.48 19.38 9.29
C PRO A 194 -6.90 19.71 10.73
N LYS A 195 -5.93 19.95 11.62
CA LYS A 195 -6.19 20.31 13.02
C LYS A 195 -6.97 21.63 13.18
N ASP A 196 -6.86 22.52 12.21
CA ASP A 196 -7.50 23.84 12.19
C ASP A 196 -8.81 23.87 11.41
N LEU A 197 -9.31 22.72 10.96
CA LEU A 197 -10.59 22.62 10.24
C LEU A 197 -11.75 23.04 11.15
N ARG A 198 -12.52 24.06 10.72
CA ARG A 198 -13.63 24.61 11.48
C ARG A 198 -14.97 24.04 11.00
N PRO A 199 -15.97 23.92 11.88
CA PRO A 199 -17.32 23.54 11.47
C PRO A 199 -17.87 24.46 10.37
N GLY A 200 -18.36 23.87 9.28
CA GLY A 200 -18.90 24.60 8.12
C GLY A 200 -17.87 25.13 7.13
N GLU A 201 -16.58 24.99 7.41
CA GLU A 201 -15.51 25.34 6.48
C GLU A 201 -15.36 24.26 5.40
N LYS A 202 -15.09 24.70 4.16
CA LYS A 202 -14.81 23.80 3.04
C LYS A 202 -13.34 23.92 2.63
N ARG A 203 -12.63 22.82 2.66
CA ARG A 203 -11.23 22.71 2.28
C ARG A 203 -11.04 21.98 0.94
N PRO A 204 -9.94 22.22 0.23
CA PRO A 204 -9.56 21.33 -0.88
C PRO A 204 -9.32 19.91 -0.39
N GLY A 205 -9.71 18.91 -1.21
CA GLY A 205 -9.44 17.51 -0.96
C GLY A 205 -8.27 17.00 -1.78
N ILE A 206 -7.51 16.05 -1.26
CA ILE A 206 -6.46 15.35 -2.00
C ILE A 206 -6.65 13.85 -1.81
N LEU A 207 -6.65 13.10 -2.91
CA LEU A 207 -6.61 11.64 -2.91
C LEU A 207 -5.19 11.17 -3.13
N PHE A 208 -4.76 10.21 -2.34
CA PHE A 208 -3.52 9.48 -2.52
C PHE A 208 -3.80 8.03 -2.92
N PHE A 209 -3.12 7.55 -3.95
CA PHE A 209 -3.12 6.15 -4.37
C PHE A 209 -1.71 5.58 -4.30
N HIS A 210 -1.56 4.47 -3.59
CA HIS A 210 -0.27 3.76 -3.49
C HIS A 210 0.13 3.11 -4.82
N GLY A 211 1.41 2.82 -4.96
CA GLY A 211 1.93 2.00 -6.05
C GLY A 211 1.83 0.49 -5.77
N GLY A 212 2.47 -0.28 -6.58
CA GLY A 212 2.55 -1.73 -6.41
C GLY A 212 1.85 -2.52 -7.52
N PRO A 213 0.59 -2.92 -7.45
CA PRO A 213 -0.53 -2.50 -6.57
C PRO A 213 -0.67 -3.28 -5.25
N MET A 214 0.00 -4.42 -5.08
CA MET A 214 -0.17 -5.32 -3.94
C MET A 214 0.39 -4.71 -2.64
N ARG A 215 -0.25 -3.64 -2.16
CA ARG A 215 0.05 -2.90 -0.94
C ARG A 215 -1.23 -2.56 -0.21
N GLN A 216 -1.12 -2.15 1.04
CA GLN A 216 -2.21 -1.58 1.83
C GLN A 216 -1.68 -0.42 2.66
N MET A 217 -2.28 0.75 2.56
CA MET A 217 -2.01 1.85 3.48
C MET A 217 -2.68 1.58 4.82
N LEU A 218 -1.93 1.81 5.91
CA LEU A 218 -2.33 1.48 7.27
C LEU A 218 -2.66 2.75 8.06
N LEU A 219 -3.43 2.63 9.14
CA LEU A 219 -3.83 3.75 10.00
C LEU A 219 -2.68 4.27 10.90
N GLY A 220 -1.51 4.45 10.29
CA GLY A 220 -0.29 4.95 10.90
C GLY A 220 0.90 4.85 9.95
N TRP A 221 2.11 5.11 10.46
CA TRP A 221 3.34 5.04 9.68
C TRP A 221 3.57 3.64 9.13
N HIS A 222 3.72 3.57 7.80
CA HIS A 222 3.86 2.31 7.09
C HIS A 222 5.25 1.67 7.30
N TYR A 223 5.31 0.34 7.24
CA TYR A 223 6.55 -0.43 7.42
C TYR A 223 7.51 -0.37 6.21
N MET A 224 6.98 -0.15 4.99
CA MET A 224 7.81 0.07 3.80
C MET A 224 8.26 1.53 3.74
N TYR A 225 9.53 1.75 3.43
CA TYR A 225 10.10 3.10 3.46
C TYR A 225 9.42 4.07 2.48
N TYR A 226 9.08 3.61 1.26
CA TYR A 226 8.38 4.41 0.26
C TYR A 226 7.04 4.94 0.80
N TYR A 227 6.25 4.06 1.41
CA TYR A 227 4.93 4.44 1.95
C TYR A 227 5.00 5.09 3.33
N SER A 228 6.08 4.90 4.07
CA SER A 228 6.42 5.75 5.22
C SER A 228 6.62 7.21 4.78
N ASN A 229 7.35 7.44 3.67
CA ASN A 229 7.51 8.76 3.05
C ASN A 229 6.17 9.32 2.54
N SER A 230 5.34 8.47 1.90
CA SER A 230 4.01 8.89 1.43
C SER A 230 3.08 9.24 2.59
N TYR A 231 3.15 8.50 3.70
CA TYR A 231 2.41 8.83 4.92
C TYR A 231 2.85 10.20 5.47
N ALA A 232 4.17 10.46 5.51
CA ALA A 232 4.70 11.77 5.91
C ALA A 232 4.19 12.90 5.00
N MET A 233 4.13 12.66 3.68
CA MET A 233 3.59 13.64 2.72
C MET A 233 2.10 13.89 2.96
N ASN A 234 1.29 12.86 3.21
CA ASN A 234 -0.13 13.00 3.55
C ASN A 234 -0.33 13.80 4.85
N GLN A 235 0.49 13.54 5.87
CA GLN A 235 0.53 14.34 7.10
C GLN A 235 0.92 15.80 6.84
N TYR A 236 1.93 16.03 5.98
CA TYR A 236 2.36 17.36 5.61
C TYR A 236 1.25 18.14 4.88
N LEU A 237 0.58 17.50 3.90
CA LEU A 237 -0.56 18.09 3.21
C LEU A 237 -1.71 18.42 4.18
N ALA A 238 -2.02 17.53 5.11
CA ALA A 238 -3.02 17.82 6.15
C ALA A 238 -2.61 19.01 7.02
N SER A 239 -1.33 19.14 7.37
CA SER A 239 -0.80 20.29 8.11
C SER A 239 -0.85 21.62 7.32
N ARG A 240 -0.98 21.52 5.98
CA ARG A 240 -1.16 22.66 5.07
C ARG A 240 -2.63 23.01 4.85
N GLY A 241 -3.56 22.30 5.49
CA GLY A 241 -4.99 22.58 5.45
C GLY A 241 -5.77 21.78 4.41
N TYR A 242 -5.18 20.78 3.77
CA TYR A 242 -5.90 19.84 2.88
C TYR A 242 -6.58 18.74 3.68
N VAL A 243 -7.78 18.35 3.29
CA VAL A 243 -8.34 17.07 3.70
C VAL A 243 -7.78 15.99 2.79
N VAL A 244 -7.03 15.02 3.34
CA VAL A 244 -6.34 14.00 2.55
C VAL A 244 -6.98 12.64 2.77
N LEU A 245 -7.26 11.91 1.71
CA LEU A 245 -7.75 10.53 1.74
C LEU A 245 -6.77 9.61 1.01
N ALA A 246 -6.11 8.73 1.74
CA ALA A 246 -5.36 7.62 1.18
C ALA A 246 -6.31 6.42 1.01
N ALA A 247 -6.59 6.01 -0.22
CA ALA A 247 -7.56 4.96 -0.51
C ALA A 247 -6.85 3.63 -0.86
N ASN A 248 -7.31 2.54 -0.25
CA ASN A 248 -6.89 1.17 -0.55
C ASN A 248 -7.82 0.60 -1.62
N TYR A 249 -7.43 0.75 -2.88
CA TYR A 249 -8.17 0.26 -4.04
C TYR A 249 -7.96 -1.26 -4.23
N ARG A 250 -8.91 -1.92 -4.96
CA ARG A 250 -8.76 -3.33 -5.34
C ARG A 250 -7.40 -3.59 -6.01
N SER A 251 -6.92 -4.81 -6.01
CA SER A 251 -5.56 -5.23 -6.32
C SER A 251 -4.57 -5.05 -5.17
N GLY A 252 -4.93 -4.35 -4.09
CA GLY A 252 -4.18 -4.28 -2.83
C GLY A 252 -4.31 -5.54 -1.98
N ILE A 253 -3.52 -5.63 -0.92
CA ILE A 253 -3.51 -6.72 0.07
C ILE A 253 -4.33 -6.35 1.32
N GLY A 254 -4.55 -7.32 2.20
CA GLY A 254 -5.21 -7.13 3.48
C GLY A 254 -6.72 -7.42 3.48
N TYR A 255 -7.33 -7.57 2.30
CA TYR A 255 -8.78 -7.76 2.14
C TYR A 255 -9.14 -9.08 1.45
N GLY A 256 -8.20 -10.03 1.43
CA GLY A 256 -8.34 -11.35 0.85
C GLY A 256 -8.05 -11.41 -0.66
N ARG A 257 -7.87 -12.64 -1.15
CA ARG A 257 -7.50 -12.91 -2.55
C ARG A 257 -8.50 -12.36 -3.56
N ALA A 258 -9.80 -12.42 -3.26
CA ALA A 258 -10.84 -11.92 -4.17
C ALA A 258 -10.73 -10.41 -4.45
N PHE A 259 -10.28 -9.63 -3.46
CA PHE A 259 -10.00 -8.20 -3.61
C PHE A 259 -8.69 -7.98 -4.37
N ARG A 260 -7.63 -8.69 -3.99
CA ARG A 260 -6.30 -8.57 -4.63
C ARG A 260 -6.33 -9.03 -6.08
N GLU A 261 -7.02 -10.13 -6.39
CA GLU A 261 -7.13 -10.72 -7.72
C GLU A 261 -8.42 -10.32 -8.45
N ALA A 262 -8.97 -9.13 -8.11
CA ALA A 262 -10.20 -8.64 -8.73
C ALA A 262 -10.10 -8.67 -10.27
N PRO A 263 -11.14 -9.14 -10.98
CA PRO A 263 -11.11 -9.23 -12.44
C PRO A 263 -10.89 -7.88 -13.12
N GLY A 264 -10.17 -7.89 -14.24
CA GLY A 264 -10.00 -6.71 -15.09
C GLY A 264 -9.02 -5.65 -14.55
N ARG A 265 -8.15 -5.99 -13.62
CA ARG A 265 -7.14 -5.07 -13.06
C ARG A 265 -6.04 -4.68 -14.07
N ALA A 266 -5.36 -3.57 -13.83
CA ALA A 266 -4.24 -3.07 -14.62
C ALA A 266 -4.58 -2.96 -16.13
N GLY A 267 -3.67 -3.38 -16.97
CA GLY A 267 -3.84 -3.47 -18.43
C GLY A 267 -4.90 -4.48 -18.90
N ARG A 268 -5.68 -5.06 -18.00
CA ARG A 268 -6.78 -5.99 -18.32
C ARG A 268 -8.16 -5.36 -18.15
N GLY A 269 -8.25 -4.03 -18.17
CA GLY A 269 -9.53 -3.30 -18.07
C GLY A 269 -9.53 -2.17 -17.06
N ALA A 270 -8.47 -2.03 -16.25
CA ALA A 270 -8.33 -1.00 -15.21
C ALA A 270 -9.54 -0.94 -14.26
N SER A 271 -10.00 -2.12 -13.76
CA SER A 271 -11.22 -2.20 -12.93
C SER A 271 -11.13 -1.40 -11.63
N GLU A 272 -9.91 -1.23 -11.08
CA GLU A 272 -9.61 -0.40 -9.93
C GLU A 272 -9.88 1.09 -10.14
N TYR A 273 -10.05 1.52 -11.38
CA TYR A 273 -10.48 2.88 -11.70
C TYR A 273 -11.86 3.22 -11.11
N GLN A 274 -12.73 2.22 -10.94
CA GLN A 274 -14.02 2.40 -10.27
C GLN A 274 -13.83 2.85 -8.80
N ASP A 275 -12.78 2.37 -8.14
CA ASP A 275 -12.44 2.71 -6.76
C ASP A 275 -11.89 4.14 -6.68
N VAL A 276 -11.11 4.57 -7.68
CA VAL A 276 -10.65 5.97 -7.83
C VAL A 276 -11.83 6.93 -7.93
N VAL A 277 -12.80 6.62 -8.79
CA VAL A 277 -14.02 7.43 -8.95
C VAL A 277 -14.86 7.41 -7.66
N ALA A 278 -14.98 6.27 -7.00
CA ALA A 278 -15.70 6.14 -5.73
C ALA A 278 -15.05 6.99 -4.63
N ALA A 279 -13.71 6.97 -4.51
CA ALA A 279 -12.97 7.82 -3.57
C ALA A 279 -13.18 9.32 -3.85
N GLY A 280 -13.15 9.73 -5.13
CA GLY A 280 -13.44 11.09 -5.54
C GLY A 280 -14.86 11.53 -5.16
N LYS A 281 -15.85 10.70 -5.43
CA LYS A 281 -17.25 10.96 -5.06
C LYS A 281 -17.47 10.96 -3.55
N TYR A 282 -16.76 10.10 -2.81
CA TYR A 282 -16.77 10.13 -1.35
C TYR A 282 -16.29 11.48 -0.82
N LEU A 283 -15.13 11.97 -1.27
CA LEU A 283 -14.67 13.32 -0.88
C LEU A 283 -15.66 14.40 -1.32
N GLN A 284 -16.16 14.34 -2.56
CA GLN A 284 -17.11 15.33 -3.10
C GLN A 284 -18.40 15.42 -2.27
N SER A 285 -18.84 14.32 -1.66
CA SER A 285 -20.06 14.25 -0.84
C SER A 285 -19.89 14.81 0.57
N ARG A 286 -18.68 15.05 1.04
CA ARG A 286 -18.40 15.55 2.39
C ARG A 286 -18.72 17.03 2.52
N ALA A 287 -19.27 17.40 3.67
CA ALA A 287 -19.65 18.79 3.97
C ALA A 287 -18.43 19.74 4.11
N ASP A 288 -17.29 19.17 4.51
CA ASP A 288 -16.02 19.87 4.75
C ASP A 288 -15.11 19.98 3.49
N ILE A 289 -15.56 19.48 2.34
CA ILE A 289 -14.83 19.51 1.07
C ILE A 289 -15.42 20.56 0.12
N ASN A 290 -14.54 21.28 -0.56
CA ASN A 290 -14.91 22.03 -1.76
C ASN A 290 -14.96 21.05 -2.96
N PRO A 291 -16.14 20.71 -3.48
CA PRO A 291 -16.29 19.66 -4.49
C PRO A 291 -15.61 19.97 -5.83
N ALA A 292 -15.28 21.24 -6.09
CA ALA A 292 -14.57 21.66 -7.30
C ALA A 292 -13.04 21.66 -7.12
N ARG A 293 -12.52 21.22 -5.98
CA ARG A 293 -11.09 21.33 -5.63
C ARG A 293 -10.57 20.02 -5.03
N ILE A 294 -10.68 18.94 -5.82
CA ILE A 294 -10.17 17.61 -5.46
C ILE A 294 -8.97 17.33 -6.35
N GLY A 295 -7.80 17.16 -5.72
CA GLY A 295 -6.57 16.76 -6.38
C GLY A 295 -6.26 15.28 -6.22
N LEU A 296 -5.38 14.77 -7.08
CA LEU A 296 -4.87 13.40 -7.04
C LEU A 296 -3.36 13.40 -6.90
N TRP A 297 -2.80 12.43 -6.18
CA TRP A 297 -1.38 12.13 -6.27
C TRP A 297 -1.08 10.65 -6.02
N GLY A 298 0.00 10.18 -6.58
CA GLY A 298 0.51 8.85 -6.37
C GLY A 298 1.75 8.57 -7.20
N GLY A 299 2.45 7.49 -6.88
CA GLY A 299 3.64 7.06 -7.60
C GLY A 299 3.47 5.67 -8.22
N SER A 300 4.18 5.41 -9.33
CA SER A 300 4.15 4.11 -10.01
C SER A 300 2.73 3.74 -10.45
N TYR A 301 2.20 2.64 -9.96
CA TYR A 301 0.79 2.29 -10.16
C TYR A 301 -0.18 3.38 -9.64
N GLY A 302 0.15 4.06 -8.53
CA GLY A 302 -0.61 5.23 -8.06
C GLY A 302 -0.52 6.42 -9.01
N GLY A 303 0.60 6.60 -9.71
CA GLY A 303 0.77 7.55 -10.81
C GLY A 303 -0.12 7.20 -12.01
N PHE A 304 -0.18 5.92 -12.39
CA PHE A 304 -1.12 5.40 -13.38
C PHE A 304 -2.58 5.77 -13.04
N LEU A 305 -3.01 5.52 -11.79
CA LEU A 305 -4.36 5.85 -11.35
C LEU A 305 -4.61 7.36 -11.32
N THR A 306 -3.60 8.15 -10.95
CA THR A 306 -3.64 9.62 -11.00
C THR A 306 -3.83 10.10 -12.44
N ALA A 307 -2.99 9.64 -13.37
CA ALA A 307 -3.09 10.00 -14.79
C ALA A 307 -4.44 9.56 -15.38
N LEU A 308 -4.90 8.35 -15.05
CA LEU A 308 -6.18 7.83 -15.52
C LEU A 308 -7.37 8.65 -14.99
N GLY A 309 -7.31 9.08 -13.72
CA GLY A 309 -8.29 9.97 -13.10
C GLY A 309 -8.38 11.31 -13.81
N LEU A 310 -7.25 11.95 -14.08
CA LEU A 310 -7.19 13.23 -14.80
C LEU A 310 -7.65 13.08 -16.26
N ALA A 311 -7.28 11.98 -16.92
CA ALA A 311 -7.65 11.74 -18.31
C ALA A 311 -9.15 11.50 -18.48
N ARG A 312 -9.78 10.73 -17.60
CA ARG A 312 -11.18 10.31 -17.76
C ARG A 312 -12.18 11.19 -17.01
N ASN A 313 -11.76 11.85 -15.92
CA ASN A 313 -12.64 12.63 -15.06
C ASN A 313 -12.00 13.97 -14.61
N SER A 314 -11.54 14.78 -15.57
CA SER A 314 -11.10 16.16 -15.29
C SER A 314 -12.21 17.06 -14.72
N ASP A 315 -13.47 16.64 -14.80
CA ASP A 315 -14.62 17.30 -14.18
C ASP A 315 -14.71 17.01 -12.67
N LEU A 316 -14.24 15.85 -12.22
CA LEU A 316 -14.18 15.45 -10.81
C LEU A 316 -12.84 15.85 -10.16
N PHE A 317 -11.74 15.75 -10.91
CA PHE A 317 -10.38 15.94 -10.41
C PHE A 317 -9.74 17.20 -11.00
N ALA A 318 -9.51 18.20 -10.15
CA ALA A 318 -9.12 19.54 -10.56
C ALA A 318 -7.61 19.68 -10.84
N ALA A 319 -6.75 18.82 -10.31
CA ALA A 319 -5.30 18.82 -10.51
C ALA A 319 -4.69 17.46 -10.13
N GLY A 320 -3.48 17.17 -10.59
CA GLY A 320 -2.78 15.96 -10.16
C GLY A 320 -1.27 16.06 -10.13
N VAL A 321 -0.66 15.24 -9.27
CA VAL A 321 0.80 15.04 -9.20
C VAL A 321 1.07 13.56 -9.46
N ASP A 322 1.71 13.30 -10.57
CA ASP A 322 2.04 11.96 -11.07
C ASP A 322 3.54 11.72 -10.91
N LEU A 323 3.89 10.82 -9.99
CA LEU A 323 5.27 10.39 -9.81
C LEU A 323 5.47 9.09 -10.61
N HIS A 324 6.31 9.16 -11.65
CA HIS A 324 6.75 8.00 -12.44
C HIS A 324 5.64 6.96 -12.73
N GLY A 325 4.46 7.44 -13.16
CA GLY A 325 3.32 6.59 -13.47
C GLY A 325 3.44 5.82 -14.78
N VAL A 326 2.73 4.68 -14.88
CA VAL A 326 2.56 3.96 -16.14
C VAL A 326 1.47 4.66 -16.96
N HIS A 327 1.75 4.99 -18.22
CA HIS A 327 0.82 5.74 -19.05
C HIS A 327 0.31 4.96 -20.27
N ASP A 328 1.08 3.95 -20.72
CA ASP A 328 0.70 3.02 -21.80
C ASP A 328 1.26 1.63 -21.51
N TRP A 329 0.43 0.73 -20.99
CA TRP A 329 0.83 -0.61 -20.55
C TRP A 329 1.62 -1.41 -21.60
N PRO A 330 1.25 -1.45 -22.90
CA PRO A 330 2.02 -2.20 -23.90
C PRO A 330 3.45 -1.71 -24.11
N THR A 331 3.75 -0.46 -23.78
CA THR A 331 5.08 0.14 -23.96
C THR A 331 5.93 0.07 -22.70
N ASP A 332 5.37 -0.42 -21.62
CA ASP A 332 6.08 -0.72 -20.38
C ASP A 332 6.53 -2.20 -20.34
N ASN A 333 7.27 -2.59 -19.31
CA ASN A 333 7.74 -3.98 -19.12
C ASN A 333 6.65 -4.97 -18.64
N TRP A 334 5.39 -4.59 -18.77
CA TRP A 334 4.27 -5.35 -18.26
C TRP A 334 4.09 -6.70 -18.98
N ASP A 335 3.98 -7.79 -18.22
CA ASP A 335 3.72 -9.18 -18.67
C ASP A 335 4.67 -9.79 -19.73
N GLY A 336 5.80 -9.17 -20.03
CA GLY A 336 6.78 -9.73 -20.95
C GLY A 336 6.38 -9.70 -22.44
N LYS A 337 7.21 -10.31 -23.28
CA LYS A 337 7.19 -10.12 -24.74
C LYS A 337 6.21 -10.99 -25.53
N ASN A 338 5.32 -11.78 -24.89
CA ASN A 338 4.46 -12.78 -25.56
C ASN A 338 2.98 -12.64 -25.22
N ILE A 339 2.45 -11.42 -25.22
CA ILE A 339 1.01 -11.19 -25.04
C ILE A 339 0.30 -11.23 -26.41
N SER A 340 -0.97 -11.70 -26.43
CA SER A 340 -1.75 -11.72 -27.67
C SER A 340 -2.07 -10.30 -28.15
N PRO A 341 -2.34 -10.11 -29.48
CA PRO A 341 -2.78 -8.82 -30.00
C PRO A 341 -4.02 -8.25 -29.30
N GLU A 342 -4.95 -9.13 -28.91
CA GLU A 342 -6.18 -8.76 -28.19
C GLU A 342 -5.86 -8.22 -26.79
N LEU A 343 -4.95 -8.87 -26.07
CA LEU A 343 -4.51 -8.42 -24.74
C LEU A 343 -3.70 -7.14 -24.85
N THR A 344 -2.85 -7.00 -25.87
CA THR A 344 -2.11 -5.75 -26.15
C THR A 344 -3.08 -4.58 -26.38
N LYS A 345 -4.13 -4.81 -27.19
CA LYS A 345 -5.16 -3.80 -27.40
C LYS A 345 -5.90 -3.45 -26.12
N LEU A 346 -6.31 -4.43 -25.34
CA LEU A 346 -7.00 -4.22 -24.07
C LEU A 346 -6.13 -3.44 -23.09
N ALA A 347 -4.83 -3.74 -23.03
CA ALA A 347 -3.87 -3.05 -22.18
C ALA A 347 -3.72 -1.58 -22.60
N HIS A 348 -3.62 -1.31 -23.90
CA HIS A 348 -3.63 0.06 -24.42
C HIS A 348 -4.94 0.78 -24.06
N ASP A 349 -6.10 0.17 -24.32
CA ASP A 349 -7.42 0.74 -24.02
C ASP A 349 -7.62 1.02 -22.52
N SER A 350 -6.88 0.32 -21.66
CA SER A 350 -6.87 0.51 -20.20
C SER A 350 -5.95 1.64 -19.73
N SER A 351 -5.18 2.23 -20.63
CA SER A 351 -4.10 3.18 -20.33
C SER A 351 -4.54 4.66 -20.43
N PRO A 352 -3.95 5.57 -19.63
CA PRO A 352 -4.26 7.01 -19.67
C PRO A 352 -4.12 7.65 -21.04
N VAL A 353 -3.14 7.24 -21.85
CA VAL A 353 -2.88 7.80 -23.19
C VAL A 353 -4.08 7.73 -24.14
N THR A 354 -5.03 6.82 -23.92
CA THR A 354 -6.23 6.66 -24.76
C THR A 354 -7.32 7.68 -24.45
N ALA A 355 -7.24 8.38 -23.31
CA ALA A 355 -8.26 9.34 -22.88
C ALA A 355 -7.74 10.78 -22.80
N VAL A 356 -6.58 11.08 -23.41
CA VAL A 356 -5.95 12.41 -23.37
C VAL A 356 -6.80 13.51 -24.02
N ASP A 357 -7.74 13.18 -24.91
CA ASP A 357 -8.64 14.17 -25.54
C ASP A 357 -9.64 14.78 -24.54
N SER A 358 -9.96 14.08 -23.45
CA SER A 358 -10.82 14.59 -22.38
C SER A 358 -10.03 15.23 -21.22
N TRP A 359 -8.73 15.15 -21.23
CA TRP A 359 -7.87 15.69 -20.17
C TRP A 359 -7.82 17.22 -20.20
N LYS A 360 -8.21 17.87 -19.11
CA LYS A 360 -8.24 19.35 -18.97
C LYS A 360 -7.46 19.82 -17.73
N SER A 361 -7.35 18.99 -16.71
CA SER A 361 -6.79 19.37 -15.42
C SER A 361 -5.27 19.53 -15.48
N PRO A 362 -4.69 20.53 -14.81
CA PRO A 362 -3.25 20.69 -14.73
C PRO A 362 -2.60 19.49 -14.04
N VAL A 363 -1.35 19.19 -14.42
CA VAL A 363 -0.59 18.06 -13.90
C VAL A 363 0.88 18.40 -13.71
N LEU A 364 1.45 17.97 -12.58
CA LEU A 364 2.90 17.92 -12.35
C LEU A 364 3.38 16.48 -12.53
N PHE A 365 4.29 16.27 -13.47
CA PHE A 365 5.02 15.01 -13.63
C PHE A 365 6.35 15.08 -12.87
N VAL A 366 6.63 14.03 -12.08
CA VAL A 366 7.90 13.87 -11.34
C VAL A 366 8.50 12.52 -11.72
N HIS A 367 9.72 12.47 -12.28
CA HIS A 367 10.32 11.22 -12.75
C HIS A 367 11.85 11.26 -12.68
N GLY A 368 12.46 10.13 -12.35
CA GLY A 368 13.90 9.90 -12.54
C GLY A 368 14.20 9.40 -13.96
N ASP A 369 15.24 9.89 -14.61
CA ASP A 369 15.50 9.53 -16.01
C ASP A 369 16.22 8.18 -16.19
N ASP A 370 16.77 7.58 -15.11
CA ASP A 370 17.30 6.19 -15.10
C ASP A 370 16.29 5.18 -14.48
N ASP A 371 15.00 5.51 -14.48
CA ASP A 371 13.95 4.60 -14.04
C ASP A 371 13.84 3.39 -14.97
N ARG A 372 14.03 2.18 -14.39
CA ARG A 372 14.01 0.89 -15.10
C ARG A 372 12.80 0.03 -14.71
N ASN A 373 11.97 0.50 -13.78
CA ASN A 373 10.71 -0.13 -13.44
C ASN A 373 9.60 0.40 -14.33
N VAL A 374 9.44 1.73 -14.36
CA VAL A 374 8.58 2.45 -15.29
C VAL A 374 9.45 3.34 -16.15
N TYR A 375 9.61 2.99 -17.40
CA TYR A 375 10.55 3.70 -18.26
C TYR A 375 10.19 5.18 -18.41
N PHE A 376 11.19 6.05 -18.30
CA PHE A 376 11.03 7.51 -18.46
C PHE A 376 10.32 7.88 -19.77
N ALA A 377 10.42 7.06 -20.80
CA ALA A 377 9.70 7.20 -22.07
C ALA A 377 8.16 7.29 -21.88
N GLN A 378 7.59 6.71 -20.84
CA GLN A 378 6.19 6.81 -20.49
C GLN A 378 5.77 8.27 -20.25
N THR A 379 6.54 8.99 -19.45
CA THR A 379 6.32 10.43 -19.21
C THR A 379 6.58 11.27 -20.46
N VAL A 380 7.63 10.95 -21.23
CA VAL A 380 7.96 11.70 -22.46
C VAL A 380 6.80 11.65 -23.46
N ASP A 381 6.24 10.47 -23.72
CA ASP A 381 5.12 10.29 -24.66
C ASP A 381 3.85 11.01 -24.17
N LEU A 382 3.45 10.79 -22.91
CA LEU A 382 2.24 11.42 -22.38
C LEU A 382 2.36 12.95 -22.37
N VAL A 383 3.49 13.51 -21.96
CA VAL A 383 3.74 14.96 -22.00
C VAL A 383 3.63 15.52 -23.42
N ALA A 384 4.17 14.83 -24.44
CA ALA A 384 4.06 15.26 -25.84
C ALA A 384 2.60 15.30 -26.28
N ARG A 385 1.80 14.28 -25.93
CA ARG A 385 0.36 14.21 -26.26
C ARG A 385 -0.45 15.31 -25.57
N LEU A 386 -0.19 15.59 -24.30
CA LEU A 386 -0.90 16.60 -23.52
C LEU A 386 -0.54 18.03 -23.97
N ARG A 387 0.74 18.29 -24.32
CA ARG A 387 1.15 19.56 -24.91
C ARG A 387 0.42 19.89 -26.21
N ALA A 388 0.23 18.89 -27.06
CA ALA A 388 -0.54 19.05 -28.32
C ALA A 388 -2.01 19.41 -28.07
N ARG A 389 -2.51 19.24 -26.83
CA ARG A 389 -3.89 19.57 -26.40
C ARG A 389 -3.96 20.80 -25.49
N ASN A 390 -2.85 21.52 -25.34
CA ASN A 390 -2.74 22.72 -24.50
C ASN A 390 -3.09 22.46 -23.01
N VAL A 391 -2.88 21.25 -22.51
CA VAL A 391 -3.00 20.95 -21.09
C VAL A 391 -1.85 21.66 -20.35
N HIS A 392 -2.14 22.25 -19.21
CA HIS A 392 -1.11 22.85 -18.34
C HIS A 392 -0.28 21.76 -17.69
N ILE A 393 1.03 21.73 -17.97
CA ILE A 393 1.97 20.71 -17.52
C ILE A 393 3.15 21.36 -16.83
N GLU A 394 3.47 20.88 -15.63
CA GLU A 394 4.77 21.11 -14.99
C GLU A 394 5.56 19.80 -14.98
N GLN A 395 6.89 19.90 -14.99
CA GLN A 395 7.78 18.75 -14.99
C GLN A 395 8.93 18.96 -14.01
N LEU A 396 9.19 17.94 -13.22
CA LEU A 396 10.37 17.85 -12.36
C LEU A 396 11.08 16.54 -12.67
N ILE A 397 12.15 16.63 -13.44
CA ILE A 397 12.95 15.48 -13.83
C ILE A 397 14.22 15.44 -12.98
N PHE A 398 14.53 14.25 -12.47
CA PHE A 398 15.74 14.01 -11.69
C PHE A 398 16.74 13.21 -12.51
N PRO A 399 17.85 13.83 -12.94
CA PRO A 399 18.94 13.10 -13.59
C PRO A 399 19.51 12.01 -12.69
N ASP A 400 19.80 10.84 -13.27
CA ASP A 400 20.43 9.68 -12.63
C ASP A 400 19.64 9.10 -11.43
N GLU A 401 18.38 9.49 -11.22
CA GLU A 401 17.49 8.88 -10.21
C GLU A 401 16.71 7.73 -10.82
N ILE A 402 16.52 6.69 -10.00
CA ILE A 402 15.76 5.49 -10.31
C ILE A 402 14.30 5.63 -9.83
N HIS A 403 13.51 4.53 -9.93
CA HIS A 403 12.10 4.50 -9.55
C HIS A 403 11.83 5.00 -8.13
N ASP A 404 12.55 4.51 -7.15
CA ASP A 404 12.38 4.84 -5.73
C ASP A 404 13.40 5.89 -5.25
N PHE A 405 13.64 6.93 -5.97
CA PHE A 405 14.65 7.96 -5.70
C PHE A 405 15.65 7.62 -4.59
N LEU A 406 16.92 7.45 -4.94
CA LEU A 406 17.96 7.05 -4.00
C LEU A 406 18.30 8.14 -2.97
N LEU A 407 18.13 9.40 -3.37
CA LEU A 407 18.61 10.52 -2.57
C LEU A 407 17.47 11.17 -1.79
N HIS A 408 17.63 11.30 -0.49
CA HIS A 408 16.68 11.99 0.39
C HIS A 408 16.34 13.41 -0.10
N ARG A 409 17.33 14.15 -0.63
CA ARG A 409 17.10 15.49 -1.19
C ARG A 409 16.13 15.48 -2.40
N SER A 410 16.14 14.40 -3.19
CA SER A 410 15.24 14.24 -4.34
C SER A 410 13.80 14.05 -3.87
N TRP A 411 13.57 13.24 -2.83
CA TRP A 411 12.27 13.11 -2.17
C TRP A 411 11.75 14.45 -1.63
N LEU A 412 12.59 15.19 -0.90
CA LEU A 412 12.19 16.51 -0.38
C LEU A 412 11.84 17.48 -1.50
N LYS A 413 12.64 17.52 -2.57
CA LYS A 413 12.37 18.39 -3.72
C LYS A 413 11.07 18.01 -4.43
N ALA A 414 10.81 16.70 -4.61
CA ALA A 414 9.57 16.19 -5.20
C ALA A 414 8.35 16.59 -4.37
N TYR A 415 8.39 16.39 -3.05
CA TYR A 415 7.25 16.69 -2.17
C TYR A 415 7.01 18.20 -2.00
N HIS A 416 8.05 19.01 -1.97
CA HIS A 416 7.90 20.48 -2.00
C HIS A 416 7.25 20.92 -3.32
N ALA A 417 7.73 20.44 -4.45
CA ALA A 417 7.15 20.78 -5.75
C ALA A 417 5.68 20.34 -5.84
N ALA A 418 5.33 19.16 -5.32
CA ALA A 418 3.96 18.66 -5.26
C ALA A 418 3.06 19.55 -4.40
N SER A 419 3.51 19.90 -3.19
CA SER A 419 2.77 20.81 -2.30
C SER A 419 2.55 22.19 -2.93
N ASP A 420 3.61 22.80 -3.48
CA ASP A 420 3.55 24.09 -4.14
C ASP A 420 2.63 24.07 -5.38
N PHE A 421 2.62 22.97 -6.11
CA PHE A 421 1.71 22.77 -7.24
C PHE A 421 0.25 22.73 -6.78
N PHE A 422 -0.07 21.97 -5.72
CA PHE A 422 -1.43 21.97 -5.16
C PHE A 422 -1.83 23.32 -4.58
N ASP A 423 -0.94 24.02 -3.92
CA ASP A 423 -1.21 25.38 -3.41
C ASP A 423 -1.62 26.33 -4.55
N ARG A 424 -0.95 26.27 -5.70
CA ARG A 424 -1.28 27.10 -6.87
C ARG A 424 -2.56 26.69 -7.59
N THR A 425 -2.88 25.41 -7.59
CA THR A 425 -3.98 24.87 -8.42
C THR A 425 -5.28 24.62 -7.64
N LEU A 426 -5.19 24.30 -6.35
CA LEU A 426 -6.35 23.94 -5.53
C LEU A 426 -6.74 24.99 -4.48
N THR A 427 -5.84 25.91 -4.09
CA THR A 427 -6.23 26.97 -3.15
C THR A 427 -6.75 28.20 -3.89
N VAL A 428 -7.68 28.93 -3.27
CA VAL A 428 -8.06 30.27 -3.77
C VAL A 428 -6.93 31.19 -3.39
N GLN A 429 -6.17 31.65 -4.38
CA GLN A 429 -5.42 32.88 -4.14
C GLN A 429 -6.46 33.98 -3.85
N PRO A 430 -6.34 34.76 -2.78
CA PRO A 430 -7.12 35.99 -2.65
C PRO A 430 -6.87 36.81 -3.93
N ALA A 431 -7.94 37.29 -4.54
CA ALA A 431 -7.81 38.17 -5.71
C ALA A 431 -6.84 39.28 -5.38
N PRO A 432 -5.92 39.64 -6.27
CA PRO A 432 -4.92 40.66 -6.07
C PRO A 432 -5.56 42.01 -5.73
#